data_6bcdf84abcb7bc510cdc89c5450fbe63
#
_entry.id   6bcdf84abcb7bc510cdc89c5450fbe63
#
_cell.length_a   1.000
_cell.length_b   1.000
_cell.length_c   1.000
_cell.angle_alpha   90.00
_cell.angle_beta   90.00
_cell.angle_gamma   90.00
#
_symmetry.space_group_name_H-M   'P 1'
#
loop_
_entity.id
_entity.type
_entity.pdbx_description
1 polymer ?
#
loop_
_entity_poly.entity_id
_entity_poly.type
_entity_poly.pdbx_seq_one_letter_code
_entity_poly.pdbx_strand_id
1 'polypeptide(L)'
;MKEKTCCFTGHREIPSGQRRRIFAKTEEAIEGLIKKGYLYFGVGGALGFDTIAAFAVLKLKERYPDIRLILVLPCFSQTRGWSQEDIEIYDDIKQKADKVVYTSQEYTRGCMHKRNRHLVDNSSACISYLTENKGGTFYTVNYAKSKGVEVINIAE
;
A
#
# COMPACT_ATOMS: atom_id res chain seq x y z
N MET A 1 13.39 -12.20 3.67
CA MET A 1 12.75 -10.89 3.79
C MET A 1 11.27 -10.91 3.46
N LYS A 2 10.86 -11.76 2.52
CA LYS A 2 9.44 -11.92 2.16
C LYS A 2 8.58 -12.25 3.37
N GLU A 3 9.04 -13.11 4.25
CA GLU A 3 8.31 -13.55 5.44
C GLU A 3 8.11 -12.45 6.47
N LYS A 4 8.80 -11.31 6.32
CA LYS A 4 8.67 -10.14 7.19
C LYS A 4 8.11 -8.93 6.45
N THR A 5 7.55 -9.14 5.27
CA THR A 5 7.06 -8.09 4.40
C THR A 5 5.55 -8.15 4.25
N CYS A 6 4.91 -7.00 4.44
CA CYS A 6 3.48 -6.80 4.21
C CYS A 6 3.32 -5.79 3.08
N CYS A 7 2.35 -6.03 2.20
CA CYS A 7 1.97 -5.05 1.18
C CYS A 7 0.55 -4.56 1.42
N PHE A 8 0.15 -3.55 0.67
CA PHE A 8 -1.17 -2.93 0.80
C PHE A 8 -1.83 -2.84 -0.56
N THR A 9 -3.15 -2.95 -0.58
CA THR A 9 -3.96 -2.68 -1.77
C THR A 9 -5.33 -2.20 -1.33
N GLY A 10 -5.89 -1.21 -2.03
CA GLY A 10 -7.18 -0.68 -1.65
C GLY A 10 -7.71 0.28 -2.68
N HIS A 11 -8.98 0.66 -2.51
CA HIS A 11 -9.65 1.56 -3.44
C HIS A 11 -9.06 2.96 -3.40
N ARG A 12 -9.07 3.60 -4.56
CA ARG A 12 -8.58 4.98 -4.69
C ARG A 12 -9.56 5.98 -4.09
N GLU A 13 -10.84 5.66 -4.08
CA GLU A 13 -11.88 6.52 -3.53
C GLU A 13 -12.24 6.06 -2.13
N ILE A 14 -12.16 6.99 -1.19
CA ILE A 14 -12.49 6.72 0.21
C ILE A 14 -13.83 7.40 0.50
N PRO A 15 -14.84 6.67 1.01
CA PRO A 15 -16.14 7.26 1.31
C PRO A 15 -16.01 8.43 2.28
N SER A 16 -16.82 9.45 2.05
CA SER A 16 -16.85 10.65 2.89
C SER A 16 -17.07 10.25 4.36
N GLY A 17 -16.28 10.84 5.26
CA GLY A 17 -16.41 10.60 6.70
C GLY A 17 -15.79 9.30 7.19
N GLN A 18 -15.24 8.46 6.31
CA GLN A 18 -14.68 7.16 6.70
C GLN A 18 -13.16 7.15 6.84
N ARG A 19 -12.49 8.22 6.41
CA ARG A 19 -11.02 8.24 6.36
C ARG A 19 -10.38 7.97 7.72
N ARG A 20 -10.88 8.59 8.78
CA ARG A 20 -10.33 8.43 10.13
C ARG A 20 -10.48 7.00 10.64
N ARG A 21 -11.64 6.40 10.39
CA ARG A 21 -11.92 5.02 10.79
C ARG A 21 -11.02 4.04 10.04
N ILE A 22 -10.89 4.25 8.73
CA ILE A 22 -10.03 3.40 7.89
C ILE A 22 -8.58 3.51 8.33
N PHE A 23 -8.12 4.73 8.64
CA PHE A 23 -6.78 4.94 9.15
C PHE A 23 -6.55 4.16 10.46
N ALA A 24 -7.49 4.26 11.41
CA ALA A 24 -7.36 3.58 12.70
C ALA A 24 -7.30 2.06 12.54
N LYS A 25 -8.15 1.50 11.68
CA LYS A 25 -8.15 0.06 11.43
C LYS A 25 -6.89 -0.40 10.73
N THR A 26 -6.37 0.42 9.81
CA THR A 26 -5.13 0.13 9.10
C THR A 26 -3.95 0.14 10.09
N GLU A 27 -3.89 1.14 10.93
CA GLU A 27 -2.85 1.26 11.96
C GLU A 27 -2.87 0.05 12.90
N GLU A 28 -4.04 -0.37 13.32
CA GLU A 28 -4.20 -1.54 14.20
C GLU A 28 -3.70 -2.82 13.52
N ALA A 29 -4.04 -3.01 12.24
CA ALA A 29 -3.61 -4.17 11.49
C ALA A 29 -2.08 -4.19 11.31
N ILE A 30 -1.50 -3.03 11.00
CA ILE A 30 -0.04 -2.91 10.87
C ILE A 30 0.65 -3.25 12.19
N GLU A 31 0.16 -2.68 13.29
CA GLU A 31 0.76 -2.91 14.60
C GLU A 31 0.70 -4.37 14.98
N GLY A 32 -0.40 -5.06 14.65
CA GLY A 32 -0.53 -6.49 14.88
C GLY A 32 0.56 -7.28 14.14
N LEU A 33 0.88 -6.89 12.92
CA LEU A 33 1.94 -7.55 12.15
C LEU A 33 3.32 -7.21 12.70
N ILE A 34 3.56 -5.97 13.13
CA ILE A 34 4.82 -5.58 13.75
C ILE A 34 5.11 -6.48 14.97
N LYS A 35 4.10 -6.75 15.78
CA LYS A 35 4.24 -7.61 16.96
C LYS A 35 4.54 -9.06 16.60
N LYS A 36 4.22 -9.46 15.37
CA LYS A 36 4.57 -10.79 14.83
C LYS A 36 5.94 -10.82 14.15
N GLY A 37 6.66 -9.70 14.14
CA GLY A 37 7.99 -9.63 13.56
C GLY A 37 8.09 -9.02 12.18
N TYR A 38 6.99 -8.49 11.62
CA TYR A 38 7.04 -7.83 10.31
C TYR A 38 7.82 -6.52 10.40
N LEU A 39 8.65 -6.26 9.40
CA LEU A 39 9.54 -5.12 9.35
C LEU A 39 9.35 -4.24 8.11
N TYR A 40 8.91 -4.83 7.00
CA TYR A 40 8.86 -4.13 5.71
C TYR A 40 7.42 -3.96 5.27
N PHE A 41 7.07 -2.72 4.87
CA PHE A 41 5.70 -2.37 4.51
C PHE A 41 5.71 -1.70 3.14
N GLY A 42 5.20 -2.41 2.14
CA GLY A 42 5.23 -1.98 0.74
C GLY A 42 3.93 -1.34 0.29
N VAL A 43 4.02 -0.11 -0.21
CA VAL A 43 2.86 0.68 -0.63
C VAL A 43 3.05 1.14 -2.07
N GLY A 44 1.97 1.16 -2.84
CA GLY A 44 2.03 1.44 -4.27
C GLY A 44 1.95 2.90 -4.68
N GLY A 45 1.77 3.82 -3.76
CA GLY A 45 1.74 5.25 -4.06
C GLY A 45 0.48 5.76 -4.77
N ALA A 46 -0.56 4.94 -4.90
CA ALA A 46 -1.81 5.39 -5.50
C ALA A 46 -2.58 6.32 -4.54
N LEU A 47 -3.59 6.99 -5.08
CA LEU A 47 -4.47 7.82 -4.26
C LEU A 47 -5.34 6.93 -3.37
N GLY A 48 -5.93 7.54 -2.35
CA GLY A 48 -6.89 6.86 -1.48
C GLY A 48 -6.24 5.98 -0.44
N PHE A 49 -6.53 4.69 -0.47
CA PHE A 49 -6.07 3.78 0.59
C PHE A 49 -4.54 3.71 0.70
N ASP A 50 -3.82 3.73 -0.43
CA ASP A 50 -2.36 3.68 -0.39
C ASP A 50 -1.78 4.88 0.38
N THR A 51 -2.38 6.06 0.22
CA THR A 51 -1.97 7.26 0.97
C THR A 51 -2.20 7.07 2.46
N ILE A 52 -3.36 6.54 2.83
CA ILE A 52 -3.69 6.24 4.23
C ILE A 52 -2.69 5.24 4.82
N ALA A 53 -2.41 4.17 4.07
CA ALA A 53 -1.47 3.14 4.51
C ALA A 53 -0.06 3.69 4.72
N ALA A 54 0.41 4.52 3.80
CA ALA A 54 1.74 5.12 3.91
C ALA A 54 1.85 5.98 5.18
N PHE A 55 0.85 6.83 5.44
CA PHE A 55 0.86 7.66 6.64
C PHE A 55 0.75 6.82 7.92
N ALA A 56 -0.01 5.73 7.90
CA ALA A 56 -0.11 4.84 9.05
C ALA A 56 1.24 4.19 9.37
N VAL A 57 1.97 3.74 8.36
CA VAL A 57 3.32 3.19 8.55
C VAL A 57 4.25 4.24 9.11
N LEU A 58 4.24 5.45 8.54
CA LEU A 58 5.11 6.55 9.00
C LEU A 58 4.82 6.91 10.45
N LYS A 59 3.54 6.94 10.85
CA LYS A 59 3.17 7.23 12.23
C LYS A 59 3.66 6.14 13.18
N LEU A 60 3.50 4.88 12.81
CA LEU A 60 3.93 3.77 13.64
C LEU A 60 5.45 3.68 13.74
N LYS A 61 6.16 4.18 12.73
CA LYS A 61 7.62 4.21 12.75
C LYS A 61 8.16 5.05 13.91
N GLU A 62 7.38 6.01 14.39
CA GLU A 62 7.77 6.81 15.56
C GLU A 62 7.91 5.94 16.82
N ARG A 63 7.08 4.90 16.97
CA ARG A 63 7.14 3.96 18.09
C ARG A 63 7.93 2.70 17.79
N TYR A 64 8.04 2.34 16.52
CA TYR A 64 8.73 1.14 16.05
C TYR A 64 9.77 1.56 15.01
N PRO A 65 10.90 2.15 15.44
CA PRO A 65 11.83 2.78 14.48
C PRO A 65 12.53 1.83 13.52
N ASP A 66 12.45 0.52 13.75
CA ASP A 66 13.09 -0.47 12.88
C ASP A 66 12.24 -0.82 11.66
N ILE A 67 10.95 -0.46 11.62
CA ILE A 67 10.14 -0.77 10.44
C ILE A 67 10.54 0.13 9.27
N ARG A 68 10.26 -0.35 8.05
CA ARG A 68 10.65 0.35 6.82
C ARG A 68 9.46 0.52 5.91
N LEU A 69 9.28 1.74 5.40
CA LEU A 69 8.29 2.03 4.38
C LEU A 69 8.97 1.93 3.01
N ILE A 70 8.45 1.06 2.17
CA ILE A 70 8.97 0.87 0.82
C ILE A 70 7.88 1.27 -0.16
N LEU A 71 8.16 2.27 -1.01
CA LEU A 71 7.26 2.62 -2.08
C LEU A 71 7.61 1.83 -3.32
N VAL A 72 6.64 1.15 -3.89
CA VAL A 72 6.79 0.41 -5.14
C VAL A 72 5.88 1.10 -6.15
N LEU A 73 6.48 1.87 -7.03
CA LEU A 73 5.76 2.77 -7.93
C LEU A 73 5.69 2.19 -9.34
N PRO A 74 4.56 2.37 -10.05
CA PRO A 74 4.36 1.74 -11.35
C PRO A 74 5.18 2.38 -12.47
N CYS A 75 5.45 3.69 -12.38
CA CYS A 75 6.20 4.43 -13.39
C CYS A 75 6.56 5.82 -12.87
N PHE A 76 7.43 6.53 -13.60
CA PHE A 76 7.86 7.87 -13.20
C PHE A 76 6.75 8.92 -13.32
N SER A 77 5.78 8.72 -14.19
CA SER A 77 4.71 9.68 -14.46
C SER A 77 3.39 9.34 -13.78
N GLN A 78 3.42 8.59 -12.68
CA GLN A 78 2.20 8.16 -11.98
C GLN A 78 1.28 9.31 -11.60
N THR A 79 1.84 10.47 -11.27
CA THR A 79 1.06 11.62 -10.80
C THR A 79 0.48 12.49 -11.91
N ARG A 80 0.68 12.10 -13.18
CA ARG A 80 0.14 12.88 -14.29
C ARG A 80 -1.38 13.02 -14.15
N GLY A 81 -1.86 14.25 -14.23
CA GLY A 81 -3.30 14.54 -14.11
C GLY A 81 -3.82 14.66 -12.69
N TRP A 82 -2.98 14.47 -11.67
CA TRP A 82 -3.39 14.65 -10.28
C TRP A 82 -3.43 16.14 -9.92
N SER A 83 -4.19 16.48 -8.86
CA SER A 83 -4.19 17.84 -8.34
C SER A 83 -2.83 18.17 -7.74
N GLN A 84 -2.52 19.48 -7.63
CA GLN A 84 -1.28 19.92 -7.02
C GLN A 84 -1.17 19.45 -5.57
N GLU A 85 -2.27 19.48 -4.83
CA GLU A 85 -2.30 19.02 -3.45
C GLU A 85 -1.92 17.54 -3.35
N ASP A 86 -2.51 16.70 -4.23
CA ASP A 86 -2.21 15.27 -4.23
C ASP A 86 -0.75 14.98 -4.61
N ILE A 87 -0.20 15.75 -5.54
CA ILE A 87 1.20 15.62 -5.94
C ILE A 87 2.12 15.95 -4.77
N GLU A 88 1.80 17.01 -4.02
CA GLU A 88 2.61 17.40 -2.87
C GLU A 88 2.61 16.34 -1.79
N ILE A 89 1.46 15.72 -1.53
CA ILE A 89 1.34 14.60 -0.57
C ILE A 89 2.17 13.41 -1.06
N TYR A 90 2.07 13.08 -2.34
CA TYR A 90 2.83 12.00 -2.94
C TYR A 90 4.34 12.24 -2.80
N ASP A 91 4.80 13.45 -3.11
CA ASP A 91 6.21 13.80 -3.02
C ASP A 91 6.70 13.77 -1.57
N ASP A 92 5.87 14.20 -0.61
CA ASP A 92 6.20 14.17 0.80
C ASP A 92 6.40 12.72 1.28
N ILE A 93 5.49 11.83 0.92
CA ILE A 93 5.60 10.42 1.28
C ILE A 93 6.86 9.80 0.64
N LYS A 94 7.09 10.13 -0.62
CA LYS A 94 8.25 9.62 -1.36
C LYS A 94 9.56 10.05 -0.69
N GLN A 95 9.62 11.29 -0.22
CA GLN A 95 10.80 11.80 0.47
C GLN A 95 11.03 11.10 1.81
N LYS A 96 9.95 10.73 2.51
CA LYS A 96 10.02 10.08 3.82
C LYS A 96 10.18 8.57 3.75
N ALA A 97 9.97 7.97 2.59
CA ALA A 97 10.09 6.52 2.42
C ALA A 97 11.55 6.07 2.61
N ASP A 98 11.73 4.88 3.16
CA ASP A 98 13.06 4.30 3.34
C ASP A 98 13.65 3.79 2.02
N LYS A 99 12.78 3.40 1.09
CA LYS A 99 13.20 2.92 -0.23
C LYS A 99 12.11 3.20 -1.25
N VAL A 100 12.51 3.53 -2.46
CA VAL A 100 11.60 3.72 -3.60
C VAL A 100 12.04 2.82 -4.74
N VAL A 101 11.11 2.02 -5.23
CA VAL A 101 11.34 1.08 -6.33
C VAL A 101 10.36 1.40 -7.45
N TYR A 102 10.83 1.42 -8.69
CA TYR A 102 9.98 1.58 -9.87
C TYR A 102 9.93 0.25 -10.61
N THR A 103 8.72 -0.25 -10.89
CA THR A 103 8.56 -1.51 -11.63
C THR A 103 8.57 -1.30 -13.13
N SER A 104 8.37 -0.05 -13.59
CA SER A 104 8.51 0.35 -14.99
C SER A 104 9.00 1.79 -15.03
N GLN A 105 9.60 2.21 -16.11
CA GLN A 105 10.03 3.60 -16.28
C GLN A 105 8.89 4.44 -16.84
N GLU A 106 8.24 3.95 -17.88
CA GLU A 106 7.17 4.67 -18.57
C GLU A 106 5.82 4.04 -18.28
N TYR A 107 4.77 4.85 -18.42
CA TYR A 107 3.40 4.36 -18.30
C TYR A 107 3.11 3.42 -19.47
N THR A 108 2.69 2.21 -19.15
CA THR A 108 2.26 1.23 -20.14
C THR A 108 0.95 0.61 -19.67
N ARG A 109 0.22 0.00 -20.60
CA ARG A 109 -0.98 -0.75 -20.27
C ARG A 109 -0.57 -1.90 -19.34
N GLY A 110 -1.25 -2.00 -18.21
CA GLY A 110 -0.97 -3.07 -17.24
C GLY A 110 0.17 -2.78 -16.26
N CYS A 111 0.80 -1.59 -16.33
CA CYS A 111 1.88 -1.27 -15.40
C CYS A 111 1.43 -1.25 -13.94
N MET A 112 0.16 -0.89 -13.68
CA MET A 112 -0.39 -0.90 -12.32
C MET A 112 -0.53 -2.33 -11.81
N HIS A 113 -0.99 -3.26 -12.63
CA HIS A 113 -1.07 -4.67 -12.28
C HIS A 113 0.32 -5.28 -12.07
N LYS A 114 1.27 -4.89 -12.89
CA LYS A 114 2.65 -5.32 -12.74
C LYS A 114 3.21 -4.90 -11.38
N ARG A 115 2.99 -3.65 -10.99
CA ARG A 115 3.39 -3.12 -9.69
C ARG A 115 2.70 -3.89 -8.56
N ASN A 116 1.39 -4.14 -8.69
CA ASN A 116 0.63 -4.84 -7.67
C ASN A 116 1.12 -6.28 -7.50
N ARG A 117 1.42 -6.97 -8.60
CA ARG A 117 1.97 -8.33 -8.52
C ARG A 117 3.35 -8.32 -7.87
N HIS A 118 4.18 -7.33 -8.17
CA HIS A 118 5.49 -7.20 -7.53
C HIS A 118 5.35 -7.07 -6.01
N LEU A 119 4.41 -6.24 -5.56
CA LEU A 119 4.14 -6.09 -4.13
C LEU A 119 3.75 -7.42 -3.49
N VAL A 120 2.80 -8.13 -4.08
CA VAL A 120 2.31 -9.40 -3.56
C VAL A 120 3.42 -10.46 -3.58
N ASP A 121 4.16 -10.55 -4.68
CA ASP A 121 5.20 -11.58 -4.84
C ASP A 121 6.32 -11.45 -3.80
N ASN A 122 6.51 -10.27 -3.26
CA ASN A 122 7.56 -10.01 -2.26
C ASN A 122 7.02 -9.92 -0.84
N SER A 123 5.78 -10.37 -0.60
CA SER A 123 5.12 -10.24 0.71
C SER A 123 4.55 -11.56 1.18
N SER A 124 4.38 -11.69 2.50
CA SER A 124 3.68 -12.81 3.11
C SER A 124 2.33 -12.40 3.72
N ALA A 125 2.06 -11.10 3.80
CA ALA A 125 0.78 -10.57 4.26
C ALA A 125 0.38 -9.39 3.38
N CYS A 126 -0.93 -9.18 3.25
CA CYS A 126 -1.49 -8.07 2.48
C CYS A 126 -2.64 -7.46 3.29
N ILE A 127 -2.50 -6.20 3.64
CA ILE A 127 -3.59 -5.45 4.26
C ILE A 127 -4.37 -4.77 3.14
N SER A 128 -5.66 -5.04 3.07
CA SER A 128 -6.49 -4.53 1.99
C SER A 128 -7.68 -3.71 2.49
N TYR A 129 -8.15 -2.82 1.64
CA TYR A 129 -9.42 -2.14 1.81
C TYR A 129 -10.25 -2.46 0.57
N LEU A 130 -11.04 -3.51 0.64
CA LEU A 130 -11.83 -4.05 -0.47
C LEU A 130 -13.30 -4.10 -0.10
N THR A 131 -14.12 -3.34 -0.83
CA THR A 131 -15.57 -3.30 -0.61
C THR A 131 -16.37 -3.73 -1.85
N GLU A 132 -15.69 -3.97 -2.97
CA GLU A 132 -16.34 -4.30 -4.24
C GLU A 132 -15.73 -5.56 -4.86
N ASN A 133 -16.54 -6.31 -5.59
CA ASN A 133 -16.11 -7.54 -6.26
C ASN A 133 -15.67 -7.27 -7.70
N LYS A 134 -14.96 -6.15 -7.93
CA LYS A 134 -14.45 -5.79 -9.25
C LYS A 134 -13.32 -4.76 -9.08
N GLY A 135 -12.54 -4.60 -10.14
CA GLY A 135 -11.49 -3.59 -10.19
C GLY A 135 -10.13 -4.08 -9.75
N GLY A 136 -9.16 -3.16 -9.71
CA GLY A 136 -7.77 -3.48 -9.44
C GLY A 136 -7.50 -4.05 -8.06
N THR A 137 -8.19 -3.54 -7.04
CA THR A 137 -8.04 -4.04 -5.66
C THR A 137 -8.56 -5.47 -5.56
N PHE A 138 -9.71 -5.74 -6.15
CA PHE A 138 -10.28 -7.09 -6.16
C PHE A 138 -9.33 -8.07 -6.86
N TYR A 139 -8.79 -7.67 -8.01
CA TYR A 139 -7.81 -8.48 -8.74
C TYR A 139 -6.59 -8.78 -7.88
N THR A 140 -6.05 -7.76 -7.22
CA THR A 140 -4.83 -7.91 -6.40
C THR A 140 -5.07 -8.79 -5.18
N VAL A 141 -6.22 -8.65 -4.52
CA VAL A 141 -6.57 -9.49 -3.37
C VAL A 141 -6.67 -10.96 -3.79
N ASN A 142 -7.32 -11.23 -4.93
CA ASN A 142 -7.43 -12.60 -5.42
C ASN A 142 -6.07 -13.17 -5.82
N TYR A 143 -5.23 -12.35 -6.42
CA TYR A 143 -3.87 -12.76 -6.75
C TYR A 143 -3.09 -13.13 -5.47
N ALA A 144 -3.21 -12.29 -4.42
CA ALA A 144 -2.55 -12.56 -3.14
C ALA A 144 -3.03 -13.89 -2.55
N LYS A 145 -4.32 -14.14 -2.56
CA LYS A 145 -4.87 -15.40 -2.06
C LYS A 145 -4.37 -16.59 -2.86
N SER A 146 -4.27 -16.46 -4.17
CA SER A 146 -3.77 -17.54 -5.04
C SER A 146 -2.30 -17.85 -4.78
N LYS A 147 -1.54 -16.90 -4.23
CA LYS A 147 -0.12 -17.08 -3.91
C LYS A 147 0.11 -17.49 -2.45
N GLY A 148 -0.94 -17.74 -1.69
CA GLY A 148 -0.83 -18.12 -0.29
C GLY A 148 -0.49 -16.96 0.65
N VAL A 149 -0.65 -15.73 0.20
CA VAL A 149 -0.41 -14.55 1.03
C VAL A 149 -1.61 -14.33 1.95
N GLU A 150 -1.36 -14.11 3.23
CA GLU A 150 -2.42 -13.83 4.19
C GLU A 150 -3.03 -12.46 3.89
N VAL A 151 -4.35 -12.41 3.69
CA VAL A 151 -5.05 -11.15 3.41
C VAL A 151 -5.84 -10.71 4.63
N ILE A 152 -5.60 -9.47 5.05
CA ILE A 152 -6.32 -8.83 6.15
C ILE A 152 -7.12 -7.68 5.55
N ASN A 153 -8.43 -7.88 5.38
CA ASN A 153 -9.29 -6.84 4.81
C ASN A 153 -9.88 -5.99 5.92
N ILE A 154 -9.42 -4.74 6.01
CA ILE A 154 -9.86 -3.84 7.09
C ILE A 154 -11.26 -3.27 6.86
N ALA A 155 -11.86 -3.55 5.72
CA ALA A 155 -13.23 -3.12 5.42
C ALA A 155 -14.27 -3.99 6.12
N GLU A 156 -13.88 -5.15 6.62
CA GLU A 156 -14.78 -6.08 7.30
C GLU A 156 -14.90 -5.80 8.79
#